data_b63b8beac1c2115961db08064c29b024
#
_entry.id   b63b8beac1c2115961db08064c29b024
#
_cell.length_a   1.000
_cell.length_b   1.000
_cell.length_c   1.000
_cell.angle_alpha   90.00
_cell.angle_beta   90.00
_cell.angle_gamma   90.00
#
_symmetry.space_group_name_H-M   'P 1'
#
loop_
_entity.id
_entity.type
_entity.pdbx_description
1 polymer ?
#
loop_
_entity_poly.entity_id
_entity_poly.type
_entity_poly.pdbx_seq_one_letter_code
_entity_poly.pdbx_strand_id
1 'polypeptide(L)'
;MKLKPLMNEIVRRIVPAFFTLAVLLAMPVNSMAAQALPTMPPAGYDQARNNVPHGQINSITYQSSATKGQRKARIYLPPGYSTSNKYSVLYLLHGYGGSEGDWFTGGGAANVILDNLIADGKIQPFIIVTPNANTSSISDSKLPDDILNSLIPYIDSHYSVYTDRLHRAIAGLSYGGPQSYNIGCTNMNKFAYVGGFSGGGPVAYPTSKLFPDPAATRQQMKLLFLCIGTNDNLSYSNGIADFCKSNNIPCTYYQIPGRGHDWTVWKPSLWNFAQMACAKGFTDYNIPKSAFTQIEAESYDNQSGIQTETSNQGGN
;
A
#
# COMPACT_ATOMS: atom_id res chain seq x y z
N MET A 1 -47.98 28.92 77.83
CA MET A 1 -47.40 27.63 78.25
C MET A 1 -46.13 27.40 77.46
N LYS A 2 -45.03 27.29 78.14
CA LYS A 2 -43.64 27.37 77.61
C LYS A 2 -43.20 26.03 77.09
N LEU A 3 -42.46 26.01 75.92
CA LEU A 3 -41.47 24.97 75.57
C LEU A 3 -40.31 25.60 74.78
N LYS A 4 -39.13 25.46 75.37
CA LYS A 4 -37.85 25.90 74.80
C LYS A 4 -37.34 24.90 73.77
N PRO A 5 -36.56 25.32 72.73
CA PRO A 5 -35.85 24.44 71.89
C PRO A 5 -34.44 24.16 72.39
N LEU A 6 -34.01 22.91 72.23
CA LEU A 6 -32.65 22.42 72.47
C LEU A 6 -31.74 22.89 71.32
N MET A 7 -30.62 23.50 71.67
CA MET A 7 -29.47 23.74 70.76
C MET A 7 -28.64 22.49 70.75
N ASN A 8 -28.30 22.02 69.55
CA ASN A 8 -27.22 21.07 69.29
C ASN A 8 -26.11 21.75 68.46
N GLU A 9 -24.98 21.89 69.09
CA GLU A 9 -23.75 22.35 68.46
C GLU A 9 -23.23 21.28 67.50
N ILE A 10 -23.09 21.64 66.24
CA ILE A 10 -22.35 20.85 65.27
C ILE A 10 -20.98 21.47 65.11
N VAL A 11 -19.97 20.76 65.63
CA VAL A 11 -18.57 21.08 65.49
C VAL A 11 -18.20 20.94 64.03
N ARG A 12 -17.86 22.05 63.36
CA ARG A 12 -17.26 22.05 61.99
C ARG A 12 -15.80 21.62 62.08
N ARG A 13 -15.53 20.40 61.66
CA ARG A 13 -14.15 19.97 61.33
C ARG A 13 -13.78 20.55 59.97
N ILE A 14 -12.82 21.45 59.93
CA ILE A 14 -12.18 21.96 58.75
C ILE A 14 -11.15 20.92 58.35
N VAL A 15 -11.38 20.26 57.20
CA VAL A 15 -10.37 19.40 56.52
C VAL A 15 -9.67 20.29 55.49
N PRO A 16 -8.36 20.49 55.54
CA PRO A 16 -7.64 21.20 54.48
C PRO A 16 -7.56 20.32 53.23
N ALA A 17 -8.21 20.74 52.15
CA ALA A 17 -8.04 20.15 50.83
C ALA A 17 -6.66 20.53 50.29
N PHE A 18 -5.75 19.57 50.26
CA PHE A 18 -4.50 19.70 49.51
C PHE A 18 -4.83 19.62 48.01
N PHE A 19 -4.86 20.77 47.35
CA PHE A 19 -4.81 20.84 45.89
C PHE A 19 -3.39 20.49 45.46
N THR A 20 -3.14 19.24 45.09
CA THR A 20 -1.97 18.86 44.31
C THR A 20 -2.17 19.35 42.89
N LEU A 21 -1.52 20.47 42.55
CA LEU A 21 -1.41 20.98 41.19
C LEU A 21 -0.48 20.03 40.42
N ALA A 22 -1.05 19.06 39.72
CA ALA A 22 -0.30 18.27 38.76
C ALA A 22 0.06 19.15 37.54
N VAL A 23 1.26 19.68 37.53
CA VAL A 23 1.84 20.30 36.33
C VAL A 23 2.06 19.19 35.32
N LEU A 24 1.13 18.96 34.42
CA LEU A 24 1.38 18.20 33.19
C LEU A 24 2.38 19.02 32.36
N LEU A 25 3.63 18.60 32.40
CA LEU A 25 4.62 18.98 31.39
C LEU A 25 4.14 18.40 30.06
N ALA A 26 3.44 19.20 29.28
CA ALA A 26 3.18 18.90 27.89
C ALA A 26 4.54 18.86 27.17
N MET A 27 5.09 17.64 27.03
CA MET A 27 6.19 17.45 26.10
C MET A 27 5.71 17.89 24.72
N PRO A 28 6.48 18.70 23.98
CA PRO A 28 6.11 19.00 22.61
C PRO A 28 6.10 17.69 21.85
N VAL A 29 4.94 17.21 21.48
CA VAL A 29 4.82 16.19 20.44
C VAL A 29 5.34 16.86 19.20
N ASN A 30 6.60 16.62 18.85
CA ASN A 30 7.11 16.93 17.55
C ASN A 30 6.28 16.09 16.57
N SER A 31 5.17 16.64 16.09
CA SER A 31 4.52 16.13 14.91
C SER A 31 5.56 16.31 13.80
N MET A 32 6.34 15.26 13.53
CA MET A 32 7.09 15.22 12.28
C MET A 32 6.05 15.38 11.17
N ALA A 33 6.05 16.56 10.55
CA ALA A 33 5.19 16.80 9.41
C ALA A 33 5.33 15.62 8.47
N ALA A 34 4.21 14.98 8.12
CA ALA A 34 4.24 13.80 7.26
C ALA A 34 5.05 14.16 6.02
N GLN A 35 6.16 13.47 5.81
CA GLN A 35 7.07 13.77 4.71
C GLN A 35 6.30 13.65 3.40
N ALA A 36 6.31 14.70 2.59
CA ALA A 36 5.60 14.71 1.32
C ALA A 36 6.15 13.60 0.40
N LEU A 37 5.26 12.76 -0.13
CA LEU A 37 5.61 11.70 -1.08
C LEU A 37 5.48 12.21 -2.53
N PRO A 38 6.31 11.74 -3.47
CA PRO A 38 7.36 10.73 -3.29
C PRO A 38 8.67 11.30 -2.74
N THR A 39 9.43 10.46 -2.04
CA THR A 39 10.72 10.81 -1.44
C THR A 39 11.64 9.59 -1.33
N MET A 40 12.91 9.80 -1.01
CA MET A 40 13.79 8.67 -0.65
C MET A 40 13.37 8.08 0.69
N PRO A 41 13.24 6.75 0.80
CA PRO A 41 12.94 6.11 2.07
C PRO A 41 14.09 6.27 3.07
N PRO A 42 13.79 6.17 4.37
CA PRO A 42 14.84 6.18 5.41
C PRO A 42 15.74 4.95 5.31
N ALA A 43 16.96 5.04 5.85
CA ALA A 43 17.86 3.89 5.93
C ALA A 43 17.17 2.72 6.66
N GLY A 44 17.40 1.50 6.19
CA GLY A 44 16.85 0.28 6.79
C GLY A 44 15.37 -0.03 6.43
N TYR A 45 14.73 0.78 5.60
CA TYR A 45 13.33 0.55 5.19
C TYR A 45 13.10 -0.83 4.53
N ASP A 46 14.12 -1.41 3.91
CA ASP A 46 14.16 -2.70 3.22
C ASP A 46 14.95 -3.78 4.00
N GLN A 47 15.23 -3.52 5.28
CA GLN A 47 15.89 -4.46 6.18
C GLN A 47 14.86 -5.08 7.14
N ALA A 48 14.91 -6.41 7.28
CA ALA A 48 14.03 -7.12 8.22
C ALA A 48 14.28 -6.68 9.66
N ARG A 49 13.21 -6.41 10.41
CA ARG A 49 13.24 -6.02 11.83
C ARG A 49 12.68 -7.16 12.68
N ASN A 50 13.50 -7.71 13.60
CA ASN A 50 13.11 -8.85 14.44
C ASN A 50 11.94 -8.58 15.40
N ASN A 51 11.65 -7.32 15.66
CA ASN A 51 10.61 -6.89 16.62
C ASN A 51 9.28 -6.51 15.95
N VAL A 52 9.09 -6.85 14.68
CA VAL A 52 7.83 -6.61 13.97
C VAL A 52 7.26 -7.92 13.45
N PRO A 53 5.94 -8.05 13.35
CA PRO A 53 5.32 -9.20 12.72
C PRO A 53 5.66 -9.26 11.22
N HIS A 54 5.81 -10.48 10.71
CA HIS A 54 6.13 -10.71 9.31
C HIS A 54 4.98 -11.41 8.59
N GLY A 55 4.77 -11.01 7.34
CA GLY A 55 3.86 -11.70 6.43
C GLY A 55 4.44 -13.01 5.92
N GLN A 56 3.62 -13.77 5.20
CA GLN A 56 3.97 -15.07 4.64
C GLN A 56 4.03 -15.01 3.12
N ILE A 57 5.06 -15.66 2.55
CA ILE A 57 5.20 -15.81 1.10
C ILE A 57 4.90 -17.24 0.73
N ASN A 58 3.88 -17.46 -0.11
CA ASN A 58 3.50 -18.76 -0.61
C ASN A 58 3.67 -18.83 -2.12
N SER A 59 4.04 -20.01 -2.64
CA SER A 59 3.99 -20.31 -4.06
C SER A 59 2.60 -20.78 -4.43
N ILE A 60 2.05 -20.27 -5.52
CA ILE A 60 0.77 -20.69 -6.07
C ILE A 60 0.91 -21.15 -7.51
N THR A 61 0.04 -22.08 -7.89
CA THR A 61 -0.08 -22.56 -9.27
C THR A 61 -1.54 -22.43 -9.68
N TYR A 62 -1.79 -21.87 -10.85
CA TYR A 62 -3.13 -21.67 -11.37
C TYR A 62 -3.23 -22.12 -12.83
N GLN A 63 -4.42 -22.49 -13.26
CA GLN A 63 -4.69 -22.84 -14.64
C GLN A 63 -4.90 -21.59 -15.49
N SER A 64 -4.10 -21.42 -16.52
CA SER A 64 -4.19 -20.30 -17.44
C SER A 64 -5.03 -20.66 -18.67
N SER A 65 -6.04 -19.85 -18.96
CA SER A 65 -6.80 -19.94 -20.20
C SER A 65 -5.98 -19.47 -21.41
N ALA A 66 -5.09 -18.50 -21.21
CA ALA A 66 -4.24 -17.92 -22.25
C ALA A 66 -3.16 -18.88 -22.77
N THR A 67 -2.52 -19.65 -21.87
CA THR A 67 -1.46 -20.61 -22.23
C THR A 67 -1.95 -22.04 -22.35
N LYS A 68 -3.19 -22.32 -21.92
CA LYS A 68 -3.80 -23.67 -21.83
C LYS A 68 -3.01 -24.62 -20.90
N GLY A 69 -2.27 -24.07 -19.94
CA GLY A 69 -1.43 -24.82 -19.02
C GLY A 69 -1.35 -24.19 -17.64
N GLN A 70 -0.62 -24.85 -16.75
CA GLN A 70 -0.38 -24.34 -15.41
C GLN A 70 0.67 -23.24 -15.43
N ARG A 71 0.44 -22.20 -14.66
CA ARG A 71 1.35 -21.08 -14.45
C ARG A 71 1.61 -20.86 -12.98
N LYS A 72 2.73 -20.20 -12.68
CA LYS A 72 3.21 -19.97 -11.33
C LYS A 72 3.11 -18.50 -10.96
N ALA A 73 2.83 -18.22 -9.70
CA ALA A 73 2.99 -16.93 -9.06
C ALA A 73 3.43 -17.13 -7.61
N ARG A 74 3.92 -16.07 -6.97
CA ARG A 74 4.01 -16.01 -5.50
C ARG A 74 3.00 -15.02 -4.96
N ILE A 75 2.56 -15.28 -3.74
CA ILE A 75 1.66 -14.40 -3.00
C ILE A 75 2.27 -14.09 -1.64
N TYR A 76 2.31 -12.81 -1.29
CA TYR A 76 2.58 -12.34 0.05
C TYR A 76 1.24 -12.05 0.73
N LEU A 77 1.02 -12.70 1.86
CA LEU A 77 -0.08 -12.45 2.78
C LEU A 77 0.45 -11.59 3.93
N PRO A 78 -0.15 -10.43 4.23
CA PRO A 78 0.39 -9.52 5.24
C PRO A 78 0.33 -10.11 6.65
N PRO A 79 1.10 -9.57 7.61
CA PRO A 79 1.00 -9.96 9.00
C PRO A 79 -0.46 -9.93 9.48
N GLY A 80 -0.88 -10.97 10.19
CA GLY A 80 -2.26 -11.08 10.68
C GLY A 80 -3.32 -11.34 9.61
N TYR A 81 -2.95 -11.78 8.42
CA TYR A 81 -3.92 -12.16 7.40
C TYR A 81 -4.98 -13.12 7.96
N SER A 82 -6.25 -12.81 7.71
CA SER A 82 -7.39 -13.60 8.14
C SER A 82 -8.47 -13.60 7.06
N THR A 83 -9.15 -14.72 6.90
CA THR A 83 -10.29 -14.82 5.97
C THR A 83 -11.53 -14.05 6.43
N SER A 84 -11.53 -13.55 7.67
CA SER A 84 -12.59 -12.69 8.20
C SER A 84 -12.51 -11.25 7.68
N ASN A 85 -11.35 -10.85 7.16
CA ASN A 85 -11.12 -9.52 6.59
C ASN A 85 -10.94 -9.63 5.09
N LYS A 86 -11.26 -8.55 4.36
CA LYS A 86 -10.94 -8.42 2.93
C LYS A 86 -9.73 -7.54 2.72
N TYR A 87 -8.93 -7.87 1.70
CA TYR A 87 -7.68 -7.19 1.41
C TYR A 87 -7.64 -6.69 -0.03
N SER A 88 -7.02 -5.55 -0.23
CA SER A 88 -6.65 -5.06 -1.55
C SER A 88 -5.50 -5.88 -2.12
N VAL A 89 -5.34 -5.89 -3.45
CA VAL A 89 -4.33 -6.69 -4.13
C VAL A 89 -3.47 -5.83 -5.05
N LEU A 90 -2.17 -5.90 -4.87
CA LEU A 90 -1.16 -5.38 -5.80
C LEU A 90 -0.58 -6.53 -6.63
N TYR A 91 -0.80 -6.51 -7.95
CA TYR A 91 -0.10 -7.35 -8.90
C TYR A 91 1.23 -6.68 -9.26
N LEU A 92 2.36 -7.34 -8.95
CA LEU A 92 3.68 -6.73 -9.00
C LEU A 92 4.59 -7.52 -9.94
N LEU A 93 4.89 -6.94 -11.10
CA LEU A 93 5.59 -7.61 -12.19
C LEU A 93 7.12 -7.44 -12.10
N HIS A 94 7.84 -8.53 -12.35
CA HIS A 94 9.30 -8.53 -12.45
C HIS A 94 9.80 -8.02 -13.81
N GLY A 95 11.11 -7.87 -13.99
CA GLY A 95 11.76 -7.42 -15.22
C GLY A 95 12.00 -8.53 -16.23
N TYR A 96 12.64 -8.17 -17.35
CA TYR A 96 13.02 -9.12 -18.40
C TYR A 96 13.92 -10.23 -17.86
N GLY A 97 13.64 -11.48 -18.24
CA GLY A 97 14.41 -12.65 -17.80
C GLY A 97 14.23 -13.05 -16.34
N GLY A 98 13.42 -12.30 -15.58
CA GLY A 98 13.15 -12.56 -14.18
C GLY A 98 12.11 -13.66 -13.92
N SER A 99 11.66 -13.74 -12.66
CA SER A 99 10.72 -14.75 -12.18
C SER A 99 9.77 -14.19 -11.15
N GLU A 100 8.77 -14.97 -10.78
CA GLU A 100 7.83 -14.68 -9.70
C GLU A 100 8.51 -14.49 -8.31
N GLY A 101 9.78 -14.89 -8.19
CA GLY A 101 10.56 -14.77 -6.95
C GLY A 101 11.28 -13.43 -6.77
N ASP A 102 11.51 -12.68 -7.82
CA ASP A 102 12.45 -11.55 -7.83
C ASP A 102 12.13 -10.46 -6.81
N TRP A 103 10.84 -10.14 -6.66
CA TRP A 103 10.40 -9.14 -5.71
C TRP A 103 10.54 -9.54 -4.24
N PHE A 104 10.70 -10.84 -3.95
CA PHE A 104 10.83 -11.33 -2.58
C PHE A 104 12.26 -11.78 -2.26
N THR A 105 12.78 -12.73 -3.03
CA THR A 105 14.06 -13.39 -2.75
C THR A 105 15.15 -13.04 -3.77
N GLY A 106 14.78 -12.43 -4.90
CA GLY A 106 15.71 -12.04 -5.97
C GLY A 106 16.26 -10.61 -5.82
N GLY A 107 16.15 -10.00 -4.63
CA GLY A 107 16.69 -8.67 -4.35
C GLY A 107 15.64 -7.60 -4.03
N GLY A 108 14.34 -7.85 -4.30
CA GLY A 108 13.26 -6.87 -4.16
C GLY A 108 12.86 -6.56 -2.73
N ALA A 109 12.91 -7.53 -1.81
CA ALA A 109 12.52 -7.41 -0.40
C ALA A 109 11.11 -6.80 -0.19
N ALA A 110 10.17 -7.05 -1.12
CA ALA A 110 8.85 -6.42 -1.11
C ALA A 110 8.06 -6.77 0.17
N ASN A 111 8.17 -8.01 0.66
CA ASN A 111 7.59 -8.42 1.92
C ASN A 111 8.14 -7.63 3.10
N VAL A 112 9.47 -7.43 3.16
CA VAL A 112 10.14 -6.68 4.23
C VAL A 112 9.72 -5.21 4.21
N ILE A 113 9.66 -4.61 3.02
CA ILE A 113 9.21 -3.23 2.83
C ILE A 113 7.78 -3.05 3.34
N LEU A 114 6.86 -3.99 3.01
CA LEU A 114 5.49 -3.92 3.47
C LEU A 114 5.36 -4.18 4.98
N ASP A 115 6.04 -5.21 5.50
CA ASP A 115 6.05 -5.50 6.93
C ASP A 115 6.47 -4.26 7.75
N ASN A 116 7.54 -3.58 7.31
CA ASN A 116 8.03 -2.37 7.94
C ASN A 116 7.02 -1.21 7.83
N LEU A 117 6.43 -0.98 6.65
CA LEU A 117 5.44 0.07 6.44
C LEU A 117 4.17 -0.17 7.26
N ILE A 118 3.71 -1.42 7.38
CA ILE A 118 2.55 -1.80 8.20
C ILE A 118 2.87 -1.57 9.69
N ALA A 119 4.03 -2.04 10.15
CA ALA A 119 4.45 -1.86 11.55
C ALA A 119 4.64 -0.38 11.94
N ASP A 120 5.05 0.45 10.98
CA ASP A 120 5.18 1.90 11.16
C ASP A 120 3.82 2.64 11.03
N GLY A 121 2.72 1.93 10.80
CA GLY A 121 1.40 2.52 10.59
C GLY A 121 1.27 3.41 9.35
N LYS A 122 2.19 3.27 8.39
CA LYS A 122 2.23 4.08 7.16
C LYS A 122 1.29 3.57 6.07
N ILE A 123 0.96 2.28 6.10
CA ILE A 123 -0.02 1.65 5.21
C ILE A 123 -0.90 0.68 5.99
N GLN A 124 -2.10 0.44 5.48
CA GLN A 124 -2.92 -0.69 5.90
C GLN A 124 -2.45 -1.97 5.17
N PRO A 125 -2.65 -3.15 5.78
CA PRO A 125 -2.26 -4.42 5.19
C PRO A 125 -2.93 -4.67 3.83
N PHE A 126 -2.17 -5.14 2.84
CA PHE A 126 -2.67 -5.61 1.56
C PHE A 126 -1.84 -6.77 1.02
N ILE A 127 -2.36 -7.48 0.04
CA ILE A 127 -1.75 -8.65 -0.59
C ILE A 127 -0.89 -8.22 -1.76
N ILE A 128 0.29 -8.83 -1.94
CA ILE A 128 1.06 -8.74 -3.19
C ILE A 128 1.00 -10.08 -3.91
N VAL A 129 0.73 -10.03 -5.22
CA VAL A 129 0.81 -11.19 -6.12
C VAL A 129 1.88 -10.90 -7.18
N THR A 130 2.88 -11.77 -7.28
CA THR A 130 3.95 -11.66 -8.28
C THR A 130 3.84 -12.82 -9.27
N PRO A 131 3.21 -12.61 -10.45
CA PRO A 131 3.14 -13.67 -11.46
C PRO A 131 4.49 -13.87 -12.14
N ASN A 132 4.71 -15.06 -12.69
CA ASN A 132 5.80 -15.28 -13.64
C ASN A 132 5.42 -14.66 -14.99
N ALA A 133 5.90 -13.46 -15.26
CA ALA A 133 5.66 -12.71 -16.50
C ALA A 133 6.80 -12.85 -17.52
N ASN A 134 7.68 -13.85 -17.34
CA ASN A 134 8.81 -14.07 -18.22
C ASN A 134 8.37 -14.47 -19.64
N THR A 135 8.92 -13.80 -20.66
CA THR A 135 8.57 -14.03 -22.06
C THR A 135 8.89 -15.45 -22.57
N SER A 136 9.76 -16.18 -21.88
CA SER A 136 9.99 -17.61 -22.14
C SER A 136 8.82 -18.51 -21.70
N SER A 137 7.96 -18.02 -20.79
CA SER A 137 6.83 -18.77 -20.25
C SER A 137 5.49 -18.27 -20.76
N ILE A 138 5.40 -17.00 -21.17
CA ILE A 138 4.20 -16.38 -21.76
C ILE A 138 4.60 -15.22 -22.67
N SER A 139 3.98 -15.13 -23.86
CA SER A 139 4.20 -13.97 -24.73
C SER A 139 3.51 -12.71 -24.18
N ASP A 140 4.05 -11.53 -24.50
CA ASP A 140 3.48 -10.23 -24.09
C ASP A 140 2.04 -10.05 -24.56
N SER A 141 1.68 -10.61 -25.72
CA SER A 141 0.30 -10.54 -26.23
C SER A 141 -0.69 -11.37 -25.43
N LYS A 142 -0.23 -12.42 -24.73
CA LYS A 142 -1.06 -13.30 -23.90
C LYS A 142 -1.07 -12.93 -22.42
N LEU A 143 -0.06 -12.19 -21.95
CA LEU A 143 0.05 -11.82 -20.53
C LEU A 143 -1.16 -11.03 -20.01
N PRO A 144 -1.72 -10.07 -20.75
CA PRO A 144 -2.94 -9.37 -20.29
C PRO A 144 -4.11 -10.33 -20.09
N ASP A 145 -4.34 -11.25 -21.03
CA ASP A 145 -5.42 -12.25 -20.92
C ASP A 145 -5.19 -13.21 -19.73
N ASP A 146 -3.96 -13.65 -19.52
CA ASP A 146 -3.58 -14.49 -18.38
C ASP A 146 -3.87 -13.79 -17.04
N ILE A 147 -3.45 -12.54 -16.89
CA ILE A 147 -3.68 -11.78 -15.65
C ILE A 147 -5.17 -11.53 -15.45
N LEU A 148 -5.86 -11.04 -16.47
CA LEU A 148 -7.25 -10.59 -16.35
C LEU A 148 -8.24 -11.75 -16.22
N ASN A 149 -8.04 -12.83 -16.96
CA ASN A 149 -9.03 -13.90 -17.12
C ASN A 149 -8.62 -15.22 -16.45
N SER A 150 -7.42 -15.30 -15.86
CA SER A 150 -6.96 -16.51 -15.16
C SER A 150 -6.46 -16.18 -13.75
N LEU A 151 -5.44 -15.33 -13.62
CA LEU A 151 -4.83 -15.05 -12.31
C LEU A 151 -5.76 -14.26 -11.39
N ILE A 152 -6.39 -13.17 -11.85
CA ILE A 152 -7.33 -12.38 -11.04
C ILE A 152 -8.48 -13.25 -10.55
N PRO A 153 -9.21 -14.02 -11.40
CA PRO A 153 -10.27 -14.91 -10.94
C PRO A 153 -9.77 -15.98 -9.95
N TYR A 154 -8.56 -16.50 -10.14
CA TYR A 154 -7.95 -17.43 -9.19
C TYR A 154 -7.77 -16.77 -7.81
N ILE A 155 -7.17 -15.58 -7.76
CA ILE A 155 -6.96 -14.85 -6.50
C ILE A 155 -8.30 -14.50 -5.84
N ASP A 156 -9.25 -13.98 -6.62
CA ASP A 156 -10.58 -13.59 -6.13
C ASP A 156 -11.36 -14.77 -5.51
N SER A 157 -11.11 -16.00 -5.97
CA SER A 157 -11.80 -17.22 -5.47
C SER A 157 -11.07 -17.95 -4.34
N HIS A 158 -9.76 -17.76 -4.17
CA HIS A 158 -8.96 -18.52 -3.19
C HIS A 158 -8.53 -17.69 -1.98
N TYR A 159 -8.64 -16.37 -2.05
CA TYR A 159 -8.22 -15.46 -0.99
C TYR A 159 -9.32 -14.48 -0.63
N SER A 160 -9.30 -13.99 0.60
CA SER A 160 -10.29 -13.00 1.06
C SER A 160 -9.89 -11.61 0.57
N VAL A 161 -10.32 -11.24 -0.62
CA VAL A 161 -9.95 -9.99 -1.28
C VAL A 161 -11.18 -9.19 -1.73
N TYR A 162 -10.99 -7.88 -1.87
CA TYR A 162 -11.92 -7.05 -2.62
C TYR A 162 -11.79 -7.32 -4.11
N THR A 163 -12.90 -7.35 -4.84
CA THR A 163 -12.92 -7.71 -6.26
C THR A 163 -13.12 -6.51 -7.19
N ASP A 164 -13.33 -5.32 -6.63
CA ASP A 164 -13.52 -4.09 -7.38
C ASP A 164 -12.20 -3.42 -7.76
N ARG A 165 -12.29 -2.45 -8.67
CA ARG A 165 -11.13 -1.72 -9.19
C ARG A 165 -10.40 -0.84 -8.19
N LEU A 166 -11.12 -0.32 -7.18
CA LEU A 166 -10.54 0.59 -6.19
C LEU A 166 -9.61 -0.12 -5.21
N HIS A 167 -9.73 -1.44 -5.14
CA HIS A 167 -8.87 -2.29 -4.30
C HIS A 167 -7.91 -3.15 -5.13
N ARG A 168 -7.67 -2.77 -6.40
CA ARG A 168 -6.76 -3.51 -7.28
C ARG A 168 -5.75 -2.58 -7.92
N ALA A 169 -4.46 -2.91 -7.75
CA ALA A 169 -3.32 -2.21 -8.27
C ALA A 169 -2.46 -3.13 -9.14
N ILE A 170 -1.75 -2.55 -10.11
CA ILE A 170 -0.72 -3.23 -10.87
C ILE A 170 0.51 -2.32 -10.99
N ALA A 171 1.69 -2.89 -10.76
CA ALA A 171 2.95 -2.17 -10.93
C ALA A 171 4.04 -3.14 -11.37
N GLY A 172 5.16 -2.62 -11.86
CA GLY A 172 6.27 -3.47 -12.23
C GLY A 172 7.57 -2.70 -12.46
N LEU A 173 8.68 -3.43 -12.39
CA LEU A 173 10.01 -2.89 -12.63
C LEU A 173 10.47 -3.17 -14.05
N SER A 174 11.32 -2.31 -14.61
CA SER A 174 11.98 -2.52 -15.90
C SER A 174 10.96 -2.94 -16.99
N TYR A 175 11.10 -4.13 -17.56
CA TYR A 175 10.16 -4.69 -18.54
C TYR A 175 8.74 -4.91 -17.97
N GLY A 176 8.61 -5.21 -16.68
CA GLY A 176 7.31 -5.29 -16.01
C GLY A 176 6.59 -3.95 -15.91
N GLY A 177 7.32 -2.82 -16.02
CA GLY A 177 6.73 -1.48 -16.03
C GLY A 177 5.77 -1.27 -17.22
N PRO A 178 6.24 -1.37 -18.49
CA PRO A 178 5.35 -1.26 -19.63
C PRO A 178 4.30 -2.34 -19.70
N GLN A 179 4.57 -3.57 -19.24
CA GLN A 179 3.54 -4.59 -19.10
C GLN A 179 2.43 -4.11 -18.13
N SER A 180 2.81 -3.47 -17.01
CA SER A 180 1.84 -2.90 -16.06
C SER A 180 1.05 -1.74 -16.65
N TYR A 181 1.68 -0.85 -17.42
CA TYR A 181 0.97 0.21 -18.14
C TYR A 181 0.00 -0.35 -19.17
N ASN A 182 0.47 -1.31 -19.99
CA ASN A 182 -0.33 -1.95 -21.02
C ASN A 182 -1.57 -2.63 -20.44
N ILE A 183 -1.46 -3.29 -19.30
CA ILE A 183 -2.58 -3.97 -18.65
C ILE A 183 -3.44 -2.98 -17.87
N GLY A 184 -2.84 -2.19 -17.00
CA GLY A 184 -3.58 -1.35 -16.06
C GLY A 184 -4.27 -0.16 -16.71
N CYS A 185 -3.58 0.57 -17.60
CA CYS A 185 -4.15 1.75 -18.24
C CYS A 185 -5.21 1.41 -19.29
N THR A 186 -5.11 0.23 -19.94
CA THR A 186 -6.14 -0.21 -20.90
C THR A 186 -7.30 -0.96 -20.24
N ASN A 187 -7.23 -1.25 -18.94
CA ASN A 187 -8.27 -1.94 -18.16
C ASN A 187 -8.59 -1.19 -16.87
N MET A 188 -8.88 0.10 -16.97
CA MET A 188 -9.21 0.95 -15.81
C MET A 188 -10.49 0.52 -15.08
N ASN A 189 -11.34 -0.30 -15.69
CA ASN A 189 -12.47 -0.97 -15.02
C ASN A 189 -12.02 -2.10 -14.08
N LYS A 190 -10.75 -2.51 -14.12
CA LYS A 190 -10.16 -3.54 -13.26
C LYS A 190 -9.12 -2.97 -12.31
N PHE A 191 -8.42 -1.90 -12.69
CA PHE A 191 -7.34 -1.29 -11.92
C PHE A 191 -7.57 0.22 -11.75
N ALA A 192 -7.36 0.73 -10.55
CA ALA A 192 -7.40 2.16 -10.28
C ALA A 192 -6.00 2.76 -9.99
N TYR A 193 -5.01 1.91 -9.74
CA TYR A 193 -3.64 2.28 -9.40
C TYR A 193 -2.68 1.54 -10.31
N VAL A 194 -1.83 2.29 -11.00
CA VAL A 194 -0.86 1.76 -11.97
C VAL A 194 0.51 2.36 -11.70
N GLY A 195 1.55 1.52 -11.66
CA GLY A 195 2.93 1.95 -11.42
C GLY A 195 3.93 1.33 -12.38
N GLY A 196 4.96 2.10 -12.72
CA GLY A 196 6.13 1.58 -13.44
C GLY A 196 7.41 2.17 -12.88
N PHE A 197 8.34 1.27 -12.56
CA PHE A 197 9.61 1.56 -11.91
C PHE A 197 10.74 1.32 -12.90
N SER A 198 11.35 2.36 -13.45
CA SER A 198 12.24 2.30 -14.62
C SER A 198 11.56 1.58 -15.80
N GLY A 199 10.27 1.81 -15.98
CA GLY A 199 9.45 1.06 -16.94
C GLY A 199 9.71 1.50 -18.37
N GLY A 200 10.22 0.59 -19.22
CA GLY A 200 10.50 0.88 -20.62
C GLY A 200 10.79 -0.37 -21.44
N GLY A 201 10.99 -0.16 -22.73
CA GLY A 201 11.31 -1.23 -23.67
C GLY A 201 10.30 -1.36 -24.81
N PRO A 202 10.56 -2.29 -25.75
CA PRO A 202 9.82 -2.41 -27.01
C PRO A 202 8.36 -2.86 -26.85
N VAL A 203 8.00 -3.39 -25.68
CA VAL A 203 6.65 -3.88 -25.37
C VAL A 203 5.68 -2.76 -25.01
N ALA A 204 6.18 -1.55 -24.71
CA ALA A 204 5.35 -0.43 -24.32
C ALA A 204 4.38 -0.02 -25.44
N TYR A 205 3.09 0.10 -25.10
CA TYR A 205 2.12 0.65 -26.03
C TYR A 205 2.32 2.17 -26.19
N PRO A 206 2.00 2.72 -27.37
CA PRO A 206 1.98 4.17 -27.54
C PRO A 206 0.95 4.80 -26.58
N THR A 207 1.19 6.05 -26.19
CA THR A 207 0.32 6.77 -25.24
C THR A 207 -1.12 6.89 -25.73
N SER A 208 -1.34 6.99 -27.05
CA SER A 208 -2.69 6.98 -27.65
C SER A 208 -3.45 5.67 -27.42
N LYS A 209 -2.74 4.54 -27.23
CA LYS A 209 -3.36 3.26 -26.88
C LYS A 209 -3.51 3.09 -25.37
N LEU A 210 -2.57 3.62 -24.59
CA LEU A 210 -2.67 3.58 -23.13
C LEU A 210 -3.82 4.47 -22.63
N PHE A 211 -4.02 5.62 -23.25
CA PHE A 211 -4.97 6.66 -22.84
C PHE A 211 -5.82 7.12 -24.03
N PRO A 212 -6.67 6.24 -24.58
CA PRO A 212 -7.50 6.57 -25.74
C PRO A 212 -8.52 7.67 -25.46
N ASP A 213 -8.94 7.81 -24.21
CA ASP A 213 -9.77 8.89 -23.71
C ASP A 213 -9.12 9.52 -22.46
N PRO A 214 -8.38 10.63 -22.63
CA PRO A 214 -7.77 11.32 -21.50
C PRO A 214 -8.77 11.86 -20.47
N ALA A 215 -10.00 12.19 -20.87
CA ALA A 215 -11.02 12.67 -19.94
C ALA A 215 -11.50 11.54 -19.03
N ALA A 216 -11.81 10.37 -19.60
CA ALA A 216 -12.14 9.18 -18.82
C ALA A 216 -10.96 8.75 -17.93
N THR A 217 -9.72 8.85 -18.42
CA THR A 217 -8.52 8.53 -17.61
C THR A 217 -8.44 9.41 -16.37
N ARG A 218 -8.64 10.74 -16.51
CA ARG A 218 -8.64 11.67 -15.36
C ARG A 218 -9.66 11.31 -14.29
N GLN A 219 -10.81 10.83 -14.69
CA GLN A 219 -11.90 10.47 -13.76
C GLN A 219 -11.66 9.12 -13.09
N GLN A 220 -11.07 8.18 -13.79
CA GLN A 220 -10.97 6.80 -13.34
C GLN A 220 -9.65 6.49 -12.64
N MET A 221 -8.50 7.02 -13.10
CA MET A 221 -7.20 6.72 -12.54
C MET A 221 -7.03 7.38 -11.16
N LYS A 222 -6.82 6.60 -10.12
CA LYS A 222 -6.54 7.10 -8.77
C LYS A 222 -5.06 7.41 -8.58
N LEU A 223 -4.19 6.57 -9.13
CA LEU A 223 -2.74 6.80 -9.12
C LEU A 223 -2.12 6.24 -10.39
N LEU A 224 -1.46 7.10 -11.14
CA LEU A 224 -0.46 6.74 -12.13
C LEU A 224 0.91 7.20 -11.61
N PHE A 225 1.79 6.23 -11.33
CA PHE A 225 3.09 6.48 -10.72
C PHE A 225 4.22 6.01 -11.63
N LEU A 226 5.09 6.92 -11.99
CA LEU A 226 6.30 6.68 -12.76
C LEU A 226 7.50 7.01 -11.87
N CYS A 227 8.44 6.09 -11.76
CA CYS A 227 9.70 6.34 -11.05
C CYS A 227 10.88 5.83 -11.87
N ILE A 228 11.97 6.59 -11.91
CA ILE A 228 13.17 6.25 -12.67
C ILE A 228 14.39 6.90 -12.03
N GLY A 229 15.56 6.31 -12.20
CA GLY A 229 16.83 6.94 -11.83
C GLY A 229 17.29 7.95 -12.88
N THR A 230 17.93 9.06 -12.47
CA THR A 230 18.39 10.07 -13.44
C THR A 230 19.55 9.60 -14.33
N ASN A 231 20.21 8.48 -13.95
CA ASN A 231 21.25 7.84 -14.76
C ASN A 231 20.71 6.67 -15.61
N ASP A 232 19.39 6.48 -15.63
CA ASP A 232 18.70 5.50 -16.47
C ASP A 232 18.25 6.14 -17.80
N ASN A 233 17.64 5.35 -18.68
CA ASN A 233 17.08 5.86 -19.93
C ASN A 233 15.74 6.59 -19.69
N LEU A 234 15.81 7.88 -19.46
CA LEU A 234 14.64 8.72 -19.13
C LEU A 234 13.57 8.71 -20.23
N SER A 235 13.91 8.38 -21.50
CA SER A 235 12.93 8.34 -22.58
C SER A 235 11.80 7.33 -22.30
N TYR A 236 12.04 6.31 -21.50
CA TYR A 236 11.06 5.31 -21.13
C TYR A 236 9.87 5.87 -20.35
N SER A 237 10.11 6.84 -19.48
CA SER A 237 9.07 7.44 -18.65
C SER A 237 8.63 8.82 -19.14
N ASN A 238 9.53 9.59 -19.78
CA ASN A 238 9.25 10.94 -20.25
C ASN A 238 8.03 11.00 -21.18
N GLY A 239 7.94 10.10 -22.16
CA GLY A 239 6.84 10.10 -23.11
C GLY A 239 5.46 9.96 -22.46
N ILE A 240 5.35 9.14 -21.42
CA ILE A 240 4.09 9.01 -20.64
C ILE A 240 3.86 10.27 -19.80
N ALA A 241 4.90 10.76 -19.10
CA ALA A 241 4.79 11.95 -18.25
C ALA A 241 4.39 13.18 -19.05
N ASP A 242 5.01 13.41 -20.21
CA ASP A 242 4.72 14.54 -21.11
C ASP A 242 3.30 14.45 -21.69
N PHE A 243 2.86 13.26 -22.07
CA PHE A 243 1.50 13.04 -22.53
C PHE A 243 0.49 13.35 -21.40
N CYS A 244 0.74 12.85 -20.20
CA CYS A 244 -0.12 13.11 -19.05
C CYS A 244 -0.20 14.61 -18.74
N LYS A 245 0.94 15.30 -18.74
CA LYS A 245 1.01 16.76 -18.54
C LYS A 245 0.20 17.51 -19.59
N SER A 246 0.37 17.18 -20.88
CA SER A 246 -0.31 17.84 -22.00
C SER A 246 -1.82 17.59 -22.00
N ASN A 247 -2.28 16.51 -21.39
CA ASN A 247 -3.69 16.12 -21.30
C ASN A 247 -4.30 16.30 -19.91
N ASN A 248 -3.59 16.95 -18.97
CA ASN A 248 -4.01 17.16 -17.58
C ASN A 248 -4.39 15.85 -16.86
N ILE A 249 -3.75 14.72 -17.20
CA ILE A 249 -3.91 13.45 -16.49
C ILE A 249 -3.05 13.48 -15.22
N PRO A 250 -3.62 13.29 -14.03
CA PRO A 250 -2.83 13.22 -12.80
C PRO A 250 -1.83 12.08 -12.86
N CYS A 251 -0.55 12.41 -12.91
CA CYS A 251 0.56 11.48 -12.96
C CYS A 251 1.65 11.95 -12.01
N THR A 252 2.12 11.05 -11.16
CA THR A 252 3.30 11.31 -10.34
C THR A 252 4.52 10.78 -11.07
N TYR A 253 5.43 11.67 -11.45
CA TYR A 253 6.70 11.32 -12.06
C TYR A 253 7.85 11.65 -11.11
N TYR A 254 8.49 10.62 -10.55
CA TYR A 254 9.57 10.76 -9.58
C TYR A 254 10.89 10.31 -10.19
N GLN A 255 11.86 11.22 -10.24
CA GLN A 255 13.21 10.94 -10.68
C GLN A 255 14.14 10.86 -9.47
N ILE A 256 14.85 9.74 -9.29
CA ILE A 256 15.79 9.56 -8.18
C ILE A 256 17.18 9.99 -8.65
N PRO A 257 17.76 11.06 -8.07
CA PRO A 257 19.04 11.60 -8.51
C PRO A 257 20.18 10.58 -8.36
N GLY A 258 21.03 10.49 -9.40
CA GLY A 258 22.25 9.68 -9.40
C GLY A 258 22.03 8.16 -9.40
N ARG A 259 20.80 7.67 -9.52
CA ARG A 259 20.49 6.24 -9.57
C ARG A 259 20.31 5.76 -11.02
N GLY A 260 20.64 4.48 -11.24
CA GLY A 260 20.55 3.82 -12.55
C GLY A 260 19.36 2.86 -12.62
N HIS A 261 19.54 1.75 -13.38
CA HIS A 261 18.52 0.75 -13.64
C HIS A 261 18.68 -0.46 -12.73
N ASP A 262 18.34 -0.30 -11.44
CA ASP A 262 18.58 -1.33 -10.43
C ASP A 262 17.65 -1.21 -9.20
N TRP A 263 17.87 -2.10 -8.21
CA TRP A 263 17.09 -2.16 -6.98
C TRP A 263 17.18 -0.89 -6.12
N THR A 264 18.16 -0.02 -6.34
CA THR A 264 18.23 1.28 -5.63
C THR A 264 17.20 2.29 -6.14
N VAL A 265 16.52 1.97 -7.25
CA VAL A 265 15.34 2.66 -7.76
C VAL A 265 14.07 1.89 -7.48
N TRP A 266 14.04 0.60 -7.75
CA TRP A 266 12.80 -0.19 -7.72
C TRP A 266 12.24 -0.39 -6.32
N LYS A 267 13.09 -0.61 -5.30
CA LYS A 267 12.63 -0.70 -3.90
C LYS A 267 12.05 0.63 -3.38
N PRO A 268 12.73 1.78 -3.52
CA PRO A 268 12.14 3.09 -3.20
C PRO A 268 10.85 3.37 -3.96
N SER A 269 10.74 2.89 -5.22
CA SER A 269 9.52 3.03 -6.01
C SER A 269 8.35 2.28 -5.38
N LEU A 270 8.55 1.02 -4.98
CA LEU A 270 7.52 0.25 -4.28
C LEU A 270 7.13 0.89 -2.95
N TRP A 271 8.13 1.35 -2.17
CA TRP A 271 7.91 2.01 -0.88
C TRP A 271 7.03 3.27 -1.03
N ASN A 272 7.28 4.10 -2.05
CA ASN A 272 6.46 5.27 -2.35
C ASN A 272 5.09 4.89 -2.90
N PHE A 273 5.04 3.98 -3.88
CA PHE A 273 3.81 3.55 -4.54
C PHE A 273 2.80 2.99 -3.53
N ALA A 274 3.25 2.12 -2.62
CA ALA A 274 2.41 1.53 -1.59
C ALA A 274 1.72 2.58 -0.71
N GLN A 275 2.49 3.55 -0.20
CA GLN A 275 1.96 4.62 0.64
C GLN A 275 1.03 5.57 -0.12
N MET A 276 1.43 5.96 -1.34
CA MET A 276 0.61 6.85 -2.17
C MET A 276 -0.70 6.20 -2.62
N ALA A 277 -0.68 4.89 -2.93
CA ALA A 277 -1.89 4.14 -3.26
C ALA A 277 -2.85 4.08 -2.06
N CYS A 278 -2.33 3.74 -0.87
CA CYS A 278 -3.13 3.71 0.36
C CYS A 278 -3.72 5.09 0.69
N ALA A 279 -2.93 6.16 0.59
CA ALA A 279 -3.40 7.53 0.79
C ALA A 279 -4.50 7.97 -0.20
N LYS A 280 -4.64 7.27 -1.32
CA LYS A 280 -5.67 7.51 -2.35
C LYS A 280 -6.84 6.51 -2.30
N GLY A 281 -6.94 5.74 -1.22
CA GLY A 281 -8.06 4.82 -0.98
C GLY A 281 -7.88 3.42 -1.58
N PHE A 282 -6.63 2.96 -1.77
CA PHE A 282 -6.36 1.59 -2.19
C PHE A 282 -6.75 0.56 -1.13
N THR A 283 -6.63 0.91 0.15
CA THR A 283 -7.03 0.10 1.29
C THR A 283 -8.13 0.81 2.06
N ASP A 284 -9.09 0.05 2.59
CA ASP A 284 -10.10 0.61 3.50
C ASP A 284 -9.47 0.99 4.83
N TYR A 285 -9.74 2.20 5.28
CA TYR A 285 -9.29 2.67 6.60
C TYR A 285 -9.92 1.88 7.77
N ASN A 286 -10.97 1.09 7.49
CA ASN A 286 -11.69 0.29 8.48
C ASN A 286 -11.05 -1.09 8.76
N ILE A 287 -9.98 -1.47 8.07
CA ILE A 287 -9.22 -2.64 8.51
C ILE A 287 -8.48 -2.24 9.78
N PRO A 288 -8.70 -2.91 10.92
CA PRO A 288 -7.97 -2.60 12.14
C PRO A 288 -6.47 -2.60 11.81
N LYS A 289 -5.79 -1.52 12.12
CA LYS A 289 -4.33 -1.52 12.11
C LYS A 289 -3.92 -2.77 12.84
N SER A 290 -3.09 -3.59 12.20
CA SER A 290 -2.77 -4.96 12.59
C SER A 290 -2.79 -5.13 14.12
N ALA A 291 -3.41 -6.21 14.61
CA ALA A 291 -3.45 -6.56 16.03
C ALA A 291 -2.06 -6.66 16.71
N PHE A 292 -1.01 -6.41 15.97
CA PHE A 292 0.38 -6.44 16.39
C PHE A 292 0.96 -5.06 16.71
N THR A 293 0.33 -3.97 16.32
CA THR A 293 0.61 -2.65 16.87
C THR A 293 -0.33 -2.44 18.03
N GLN A 294 0.19 -2.38 19.23
CA GLN A 294 -0.54 -1.88 20.38
C GLN A 294 -0.89 -0.43 20.06
N ILE A 295 -2.10 -0.24 19.54
CA ILE A 295 -2.60 1.09 19.23
C ILE A 295 -3.23 1.53 20.51
N GLU A 296 -2.62 2.51 21.16
CA GLU A 296 -3.28 3.25 22.22
C GLU A 296 -4.62 3.74 21.66
N ALA A 297 -5.71 3.51 22.41
CA ALA A 297 -7.08 3.86 21.97
C ALA A 297 -7.17 5.32 21.50
N GLU A 298 -6.33 6.18 22.04
CA GLU A 298 -6.20 7.60 21.72
C GLU A 298 -5.69 7.90 20.31
N SER A 299 -5.11 6.91 19.59
CA SER A 299 -4.64 7.11 18.22
C SER A 299 -5.75 6.97 17.16
N TYR A 300 -6.99 6.68 17.58
CA TYR A 300 -8.16 6.54 16.69
C TYR A 300 -9.00 7.81 16.54
N ASP A 301 -8.68 8.88 17.26
CA ASP A 301 -9.51 10.10 17.37
C ASP A 301 -9.81 10.83 16.05
N ASN A 302 -9.20 10.43 14.94
CA ASN A 302 -9.43 11.07 13.65
C ASN A 302 -10.14 10.19 12.62
N GLN A 303 -10.72 9.06 13.03
CA GLN A 303 -11.47 8.22 12.10
C GLN A 303 -12.99 8.39 12.37
N SER A 304 -13.67 9.07 11.47
CA SER A 304 -15.13 9.20 11.53
C SER A 304 -15.77 7.80 11.50
N GLY A 305 -16.44 7.42 12.58
CA GLY A 305 -17.17 6.16 12.71
C GLY A 305 -16.65 5.18 13.75
N ILE A 306 -15.55 5.47 14.44
CA ILE A 306 -15.09 4.65 15.57
C ILE A 306 -15.54 5.34 16.86
N GLN A 307 -16.50 4.76 17.55
CA GLN A 307 -16.78 5.12 18.93
C GLN A 307 -15.77 4.40 19.81
N THR A 308 -14.97 5.16 20.55
CA THR A 308 -14.15 4.61 21.63
C THR A 308 -15.09 4.17 22.75
N GLU A 309 -15.33 2.87 22.88
CA GLU A 309 -15.87 2.35 24.13
C GLU A 309 -14.80 2.48 25.20
N THR A 310 -15.06 3.30 26.22
CA THR A 310 -14.31 3.24 27.46
C THR A 310 -14.51 1.86 28.05
N SER A 311 -13.52 0.97 27.91
CA SER A 311 -13.53 -0.30 28.61
C SER A 311 -13.45 0.00 30.11
N ASN A 312 -14.57 -0.07 30.80
CA ASN A 312 -14.59 -0.24 32.25
C ASN A 312 -14.02 -1.63 32.55
N GLN A 313 -12.73 -1.77 32.49
CA GLN A 313 -12.00 -2.84 33.16
C GLN A 313 -12.00 -2.51 34.64
N GLY A 314 -13.17 -2.77 35.28
CA GLY A 314 -13.20 -2.93 36.70
C GLY A 314 -12.32 -4.11 37.06
N GLY A 315 -11.19 -3.84 37.66
CA GLY A 315 -10.38 -4.85 38.29
C GLY A 315 -11.16 -5.57 39.38
N ASN A 316 -11.14 -6.86 39.34
CA ASN A 316 -11.15 -7.75 40.52
C ASN A 316 -9.98 -8.71 40.36
#